data_8cb53b0adeba6c7a603f35b3038b310b
#
_entry.id   8cb53b0adeba6c7a603f35b3038b310b
#
_cell.length_a   1.000
_cell.length_b   1.000
_cell.length_c   1.000
_cell.angle_alpha   90.00
_cell.angle_beta   90.00
_cell.angle_gamma   90.00
#
_symmetry.space_group_name_H-M   'P 1'
#
loop_
_entity.id
_entity.type
_entity.pdbx_description
1 polymer ?
#
loop_
_entity_poly.entity_id
_entity_poly.type
_entity_poly.pdbx_seq_one_letter_code
_entity_poly.pdbx_strand_id
1 'polypeptide(L)'
;MNFQRLTGTILIIVLALVMSSSSAFADDKTDVVAAVNRFLDNLGDNTLEKALSVCDSPVSIIDEFPPHEWHGPTACADWWKALNTYNEKNEITEGSATLGTPWNVDVTGDRAYYVAPMTYIYKQHGKSVKESAAFAVALKRTQAGWRIAAWAYSKQ
;
A
#
# COMPACT_ATOMS: atom_id res chain seq x y z
N MET A 1 -19.99 -67.88 -8.05
CA MET A 1 -19.89 -66.85 -6.96
C MET A 1 -18.86 -65.82 -7.43
N ASN A 2 -19.35 -64.66 -7.87
CA ASN A 2 -18.56 -63.61 -8.54
C ASN A 2 -18.04 -62.63 -7.52
N PHE A 3 -16.72 -62.56 -7.39
CA PHE A 3 -16.00 -61.46 -6.78
C PHE A 3 -15.24 -60.69 -7.87
N GLN A 4 -15.80 -59.66 -8.42
CA GLN A 4 -15.06 -58.63 -9.17
C GLN A 4 -15.90 -57.36 -9.23
N ARG A 5 -15.25 -56.24 -8.83
CA ARG A 5 -15.49 -54.83 -9.09
C ARG A 5 -15.60 -54.01 -7.81
N LEU A 6 -14.46 -53.61 -7.29
CA LEU A 6 -14.32 -52.39 -6.48
C LEU A 6 -12.85 -51.95 -6.52
N THR A 7 -12.38 -51.47 -7.68
CA THR A 7 -11.09 -50.77 -7.79
C THR A 7 -11.21 -49.79 -8.97
N GLY A 8 -11.75 -48.60 -8.74
CA GLY A 8 -11.85 -47.67 -9.87
C GLY A 8 -12.35 -46.25 -9.55
N THR A 9 -12.35 -45.81 -8.30
CA THR A 9 -12.97 -44.48 -8.03
C THR A 9 -12.17 -43.56 -7.09
N ILE A 10 -10.89 -43.87 -6.81
CA ILE A 10 -10.10 -43.05 -5.84
C ILE A 10 -9.06 -42.14 -6.52
N LEU A 11 -8.85 -42.21 -7.83
CA LEU A 11 -7.74 -41.50 -8.49
C LEU A 11 -8.10 -40.12 -9.09
N ILE A 12 -9.35 -39.66 -8.99
CA ILE A 12 -9.77 -38.39 -9.63
C ILE A 12 -9.86 -37.20 -8.64
N ILE A 13 -9.84 -37.43 -7.33
CA ILE A 13 -10.06 -36.38 -6.33
C ILE A 13 -8.78 -35.59 -5.97
N VAL A 14 -7.58 -36.12 -6.24
CA VAL A 14 -6.31 -35.51 -5.83
C VAL A 14 -5.83 -34.40 -6.79
N LEU A 15 -6.31 -34.37 -8.03
CA LEU A 15 -5.83 -33.41 -9.04
C LEU A 15 -6.56 -32.05 -9.02
N ALA A 16 -7.68 -31.93 -8.34
CA ALA A 16 -8.47 -30.72 -8.28
C ALA A 16 -8.02 -29.71 -7.17
N LEU A 17 -7.17 -30.12 -6.22
CA LEU A 17 -6.76 -29.29 -5.10
C LEU A 17 -5.52 -28.40 -5.35
N VAL A 18 -4.80 -28.61 -6.45
CA VAL A 18 -3.54 -27.89 -6.73
C VAL A 18 -3.75 -26.62 -7.56
N MET A 19 -4.91 -26.42 -8.19
CA MET A 19 -5.15 -25.24 -9.05
C MET A 19 -5.75 -24.03 -8.33
N SER A 20 -6.14 -24.12 -7.05
CA SER A 20 -6.77 -23.01 -6.33
C SER A 20 -5.79 -22.02 -5.70
N SER A 21 -4.50 -22.34 -5.65
CA SER A 21 -3.53 -21.49 -4.95
C SER A 21 -3.03 -20.32 -5.78
N SER A 22 -2.99 -20.42 -7.10
CA SER A 22 -2.38 -19.40 -7.97
C SER A 22 -3.28 -18.17 -8.17
N SER A 23 -4.60 -18.35 -8.18
CA SER A 23 -5.54 -17.22 -8.32
C SER A 23 -5.61 -16.37 -7.05
N ALA A 24 -5.56 -16.98 -5.87
CA ALA A 24 -5.59 -16.24 -4.60
C ALA A 24 -4.38 -15.31 -4.42
N PHE A 25 -3.18 -15.73 -4.86
CA PHE A 25 -1.98 -14.89 -4.78
C PHE A 25 -1.96 -13.76 -5.82
N ALA A 26 -2.56 -13.97 -6.99
CA ALA A 26 -2.67 -12.92 -8.00
C ALA A 26 -3.68 -11.84 -7.55
N ASP A 27 -4.80 -12.23 -6.96
CA ASP A 27 -5.79 -11.33 -6.37
C ASP A 27 -5.17 -10.52 -5.23
N ASP A 28 -4.38 -11.16 -4.36
CA ASP A 28 -3.71 -10.48 -3.25
C ASP A 28 -2.75 -9.38 -3.68
N LYS A 29 -1.94 -9.60 -4.72
CA LYS A 29 -1.05 -8.56 -5.25
C LYS A 29 -1.83 -7.39 -5.85
N THR A 30 -2.91 -7.68 -6.54
CA THR A 30 -3.82 -6.66 -7.09
C THR A 30 -4.46 -5.84 -5.99
N ASP A 31 -4.91 -6.48 -4.91
CA ASP A 31 -5.51 -5.82 -3.75
C ASP A 31 -4.50 -4.94 -2.99
N VAL A 32 -3.24 -5.39 -2.87
CA VAL A 32 -2.14 -4.58 -2.29
C VAL A 32 -1.92 -3.33 -3.13
N VAL A 33 -1.80 -3.45 -4.45
CA VAL A 33 -1.63 -2.28 -5.35
C VAL A 33 -2.83 -1.33 -5.23
N ALA A 34 -4.05 -1.87 -5.19
CA ALA A 34 -5.27 -1.08 -5.03
C ALA A 34 -5.30 -0.34 -3.67
N ALA A 35 -4.80 -0.96 -2.59
CA ALA A 35 -4.73 -0.31 -1.28
C ALA A 35 -3.75 0.86 -1.26
N VAL A 36 -2.58 0.72 -1.91
CA VAL A 36 -1.59 1.81 -2.02
C VAL A 36 -2.12 2.95 -2.89
N ASN A 37 -2.77 2.65 -4.02
CA ASN A 37 -3.36 3.68 -4.87
C ASN A 37 -4.45 4.46 -4.11
N ARG A 38 -5.35 3.77 -3.38
CA ARG A 38 -6.36 4.44 -2.54
C ARG A 38 -5.75 5.39 -1.50
N PHE A 39 -4.59 5.06 -0.96
CA PHE A 39 -3.90 5.96 -0.03
C PHE A 39 -3.56 7.29 -0.72
N LEU A 40 -2.97 7.27 -1.91
CA LEU A 40 -2.63 8.49 -2.65
C LEU A 40 -3.88 9.25 -3.13
N ASP A 41 -4.89 8.54 -3.63
CA ASP A 41 -6.16 9.15 -4.04
C ASP A 41 -6.81 9.90 -2.86
N ASN A 42 -6.80 9.28 -1.67
CA ASN A 42 -7.34 9.88 -0.46
C ASN A 42 -6.53 11.11 0.01
N LEU A 43 -5.20 11.11 -0.18
CA LEU A 43 -4.38 12.30 0.08
C LEU A 43 -4.73 13.42 -0.89
N GLY A 44 -4.97 13.12 -2.16
CA GLY A 44 -5.38 14.08 -3.18
C GLY A 44 -6.72 14.75 -2.87
N ASP A 45 -7.66 14.03 -2.26
CA ASP A 45 -8.96 14.55 -1.82
C ASP A 45 -8.86 15.51 -0.60
N ASN A 46 -7.69 15.63 0.00
CA ASN A 46 -7.39 16.47 1.17
C ASN A 46 -8.35 16.25 2.35
N THR A 47 -8.80 15.01 2.56
CA THR A 47 -9.66 14.63 3.68
C THR A 47 -8.94 13.70 4.65
N LEU A 48 -8.70 14.17 5.87
CA LEU A 48 -8.02 13.39 6.92
C LEU A 48 -8.69 12.03 7.15
N GLU A 49 -10.00 11.99 7.25
CA GLU A 49 -10.74 10.76 7.50
C GLU A 49 -10.45 9.67 6.45
N LYS A 50 -10.45 10.06 5.17
CA LYS A 50 -10.13 9.14 4.07
C LYS A 50 -8.68 8.68 4.13
N ALA A 51 -7.72 9.58 4.40
CA ALA A 51 -6.32 9.22 4.55
C ALA A 51 -6.10 8.23 5.70
N LEU A 52 -6.73 8.46 6.86
CA LEU A 52 -6.68 7.57 8.01
C LEU A 52 -7.32 6.20 7.72
N SER A 53 -8.30 6.14 6.83
CA SER A 53 -9.02 4.90 6.52
C SER A 53 -8.15 3.79 5.93
N VAL A 54 -7.00 4.10 5.39
CA VAL A 54 -6.06 3.14 4.79
C VAL A 54 -4.84 2.86 5.65
N CYS A 55 -4.60 3.64 6.71
CA CYS A 55 -3.54 3.37 7.68
C CYS A 55 -3.97 2.26 8.64
N ASP A 56 -3.03 1.37 9.00
CA ASP A 56 -3.17 0.49 10.16
C ASP A 56 -2.91 1.28 11.46
N SER A 57 -3.18 0.68 12.60
CA SER A 57 -2.86 1.26 13.90
C SER A 57 -2.30 0.16 14.80
N PRO A 58 -1.02 0.26 15.21
CA PRO A 58 -0.06 1.35 14.94
C PRO A 58 0.51 1.35 13.51
N VAL A 59 1.01 2.52 13.08
CA VAL A 59 1.72 2.70 11.81
C VAL A 59 3.08 3.35 12.03
N SER A 60 4.04 3.10 11.12
CA SER A 60 5.36 3.72 11.12
C SER A 60 5.59 4.46 9.80
N ILE A 61 6.08 5.68 9.87
CA ILE A 61 6.24 6.56 8.73
C ILE A 61 7.64 7.17 8.74
N ILE A 62 8.28 7.20 7.57
CA ILE A 62 9.51 7.96 7.32
C ILE A 62 9.26 8.88 6.13
N ASP A 63 9.55 10.18 6.30
CA ASP A 63 9.37 11.17 5.26
C ASP A 63 10.50 12.20 5.25
N GLU A 64 10.65 12.93 4.14
CA GLU A 64 11.76 13.88 3.93
C GLU A 64 11.67 15.15 4.77
N PHE A 65 10.48 15.52 5.25
CA PHE A 65 10.30 16.73 6.07
C PHE A 65 10.32 16.44 7.57
N PRO A 66 10.76 17.39 8.42
CA PRO A 66 10.87 17.19 9.87
C PRO A 66 9.53 16.86 10.54
N PRO A 67 9.51 16.00 11.57
CA PRO A 67 10.65 15.40 12.27
C PRO A 67 11.23 14.14 11.59
N HIS A 68 10.86 13.82 10.37
CA HIS A 68 11.29 12.70 9.53
C HIS A 68 10.71 11.34 9.90
N GLU A 69 10.15 11.17 11.09
CA GLU A 69 9.56 9.91 11.52
C GLU A 69 8.34 10.11 12.42
N TRP A 70 7.36 9.20 12.27
CA TRP A 70 6.17 9.12 13.10
C TRP A 70 5.89 7.65 13.41
N HIS A 71 5.58 7.34 14.67
CA HIS A 71 5.29 5.99 15.11
C HIS A 71 4.10 5.95 16.07
N GLY A 72 3.34 4.87 16.00
CA GLY A 72 2.28 4.60 16.96
C GLY A 72 0.86 4.76 16.41
N PRO A 73 -0.14 4.74 17.29
CA PRO A 73 -1.52 4.66 16.90
C PRO A 73 -2.07 5.95 16.25
N THR A 74 -1.45 7.10 16.50
CA THR A 74 -1.83 8.42 15.96
C THR A 74 -0.92 8.87 14.82
N ALA A 75 0.12 8.10 14.50
CA ALA A 75 1.19 8.53 13.59
C ALA A 75 0.69 9.00 12.23
N CYS A 76 -0.33 8.37 11.65
CA CYS A 76 -0.90 8.76 10.37
C CYS A 76 -1.55 10.16 10.45
N ALA A 77 -2.28 10.44 11.52
CA ALA A 77 -2.90 11.75 11.76
C ALA A 77 -1.86 12.83 12.07
N ASP A 78 -0.85 12.48 12.86
CA ASP A 78 0.24 13.40 13.24
C ASP A 78 1.10 13.77 12.03
N TRP A 79 1.42 12.80 11.17
CA TRP A 79 2.10 13.02 9.89
C TRP A 79 1.29 13.94 8.99
N TRP A 80 -0.02 13.67 8.81
CA TRP A 80 -0.89 14.50 8.00
C TRP A 80 -0.91 15.96 8.46
N LYS A 81 -1.03 16.17 9.77
CA LYS A 81 -0.99 17.51 10.36
C LYS A 81 0.35 18.20 10.13
N ALA A 82 1.46 17.47 10.31
CA ALA A 82 2.80 17.95 10.08
C ALA A 82 3.03 18.32 8.60
N LEU A 83 2.55 17.49 7.65
CA LEU A 83 2.60 17.74 6.21
C LEU A 83 1.90 19.07 5.85
N ASN A 84 0.67 19.26 6.33
CA ASN A 84 -0.06 20.50 6.07
C ASN A 84 0.66 21.73 6.63
N THR A 85 1.16 21.65 7.87
CA THR A 85 1.95 22.73 8.48
C THR A 85 3.23 23.01 7.71
N TYR A 86 3.92 21.97 7.24
CA TYR A 86 5.12 22.09 6.41
C TYR A 86 4.81 22.76 5.08
N ASN A 87 3.73 22.34 4.41
CA ASN A 87 3.28 22.92 3.15
C ASN A 87 2.93 24.40 3.27
N GLU A 88 2.16 24.78 4.29
CA GLU A 88 1.82 26.17 4.58
C GLU A 88 3.08 27.02 4.80
N LYS A 89 3.99 26.56 5.66
CA LYS A 89 5.23 27.28 5.98
C LYS A 89 6.15 27.49 4.77
N ASN A 90 6.16 26.54 3.83
CA ASN A 90 7.03 26.56 2.66
C ASN A 90 6.31 27.04 1.38
N GLU A 91 5.08 27.54 1.50
CA GLU A 91 4.24 28.00 0.39
C GLU A 91 4.08 26.92 -0.70
N ILE A 92 3.92 25.65 -0.27
CA ILE A 92 3.68 24.51 -1.16
C ILE A 92 2.17 24.37 -1.40
N THR A 93 1.79 24.38 -2.66
CA THR A 93 0.39 24.29 -3.10
C THR A 93 0.26 23.36 -4.31
N GLU A 94 -0.97 22.97 -4.63
CA GLU A 94 -1.31 22.17 -5.84
C GLU A 94 -0.48 20.87 -5.94
N GLY A 95 -0.23 20.23 -4.78
CA GLY A 95 0.53 18.97 -4.73
C GLY A 95 -0.24 17.80 -5.35
N SER A 96 0.43 17.03 -6.21
CA SER A 96 -0.10 15.82 -6.82
C SER A 96 0.97 14.75 -6.88
N ALA A 97 0.68 13.59 -6.30
CA ALA A 97 1.56 12.43 -6.32
C ALA A 97 1.02 11.35 -7.26
N THR A 98 1.91 10.75 -8.04
CA THR A 98 1.58 9.63 -8.93
C THR A 98 2.59 8.51 -8.76
N LEU A 99 2.11 7.26 -8.74
CA LEU A 99 2.94 6.06 -8.74
C LEU A 99 3.17 5.57 -10.17
N GLY A 100 4.39 5.15 -10.46
CA GLY A 100 4.69 4.36 -11.64
C GLY A 100 4.42 2.87 -11.42
N THR A 101 4.79 2.05 -12.41
CA THR A 101 4.71 0.60 -12.28
C THR A 101 5.51 0.12 -11.08
N PRO A 102 4.95 -0.68 -10.17
CA PRO A 102 5.69 -1.19 -9.03
C PRO A 102 6.95 -1.96 -9.47
N TRP A 103 8.06 -1.70 -8.80
CA TRP A 103 9.28 -2.48 -8.97
C TRP A 103 9.16 -3.84 -8.28
N ASN A 104 8.42 -3.88 -7.18
CA ASN A 104 8.16 -5.12 -6.46
C ASN A 104 6.81 -5.06 -5.75
N VAL A 105 6.09 -6.19 -5.77
CA VAL A 105 4.94 -6.49 -4.93
C VAL A 105 5.10 -7.92 -4.43
N ASP A 106 5.37 -8.07 -3.15
CA ASP A 106 5.51 -9.37 -2.50
C ASP A 106 4.44 -9.56 -1.42
N VAL A 107 3.84 -10.75 -1.37
CA VAL A 107 2.80 -11.09 -0.41
C VAL A 107 3.16 -12.40 0.27
N THR A 108 3.24 -12.37 1.60
CA THR A 108 3.52 -13.54 2.44
C THR A 108 2.51 -13.60 3.59
N GLY A 109 1.53 -14.48 3.49
CA GLY A 109 0.47 -14.64 4.48
C GLY A 109 -0.37 -13.37 4.64
N ASP A 110 -0.35 -12.77 5.83
CA ASP A 110 -1.06 -11.53 6.16
C ASP A 110 -0.21 -10.26 6.02
N ARG A 111 0.96 -10.37 5.37
CA ARG A 111 1.90 -9.27 5.17
C ARG A 111 2.19 -9.06 3.70
N ALA A 112 2.39 -7.80 3.32
CA ALA A 112 2.84 -7.46 1.99
C ALA A 112 3.92 -6.38 2.02
N TYR A 113 4.79 -6.42 1.02
CA TYR A 113 5.78 -5.40 0.71
C TYR A 113 5.51 -4.87 -0.69
N TYR A 114 5.49 -3.56 -0.82
CA TYR A 114 5.30 -2.85 -2.08
C TYR A 114 6.37 -1.78 -2.24
N VAL A 115 6.92 -1.64 -3.43
CA VAL A 115 7.80 -0.51 -3.76
C VAL A 115 7.59 -0.07 -5.20
N ALA A 116 7.49 1.24 -5.41
CA ALA A 116 7.31 1.84 -6.73
C ALA A 116 8.07 3.17 -6.84
N PRO A 117 8.37 3.61 -8.07
CA PRO A 117 8.77 4.98 -8.31
C PRO A 117 7.56 5.89 -8.09
N MET A 118 7.81 7.04 -7.49
CA MET A 118 6.80 8.08 -7.29
C MET A 118 7.27 9.38 -7.94
N THR A 119 6.35 10.10 -8.55
CA THR A 119 6.53 11.49 -8.97
C THR A 119 5.61 12.37 -8.15
N TYR A 120 6.17 13.40 -7.52
CA TYR A 120 5.42 14.44 -6.83
C TYR A 120 5.60 15.76 -7.56
N ILE A 121 4.50 16.39 -7.95
CA ILE A 121 4.49 17.69 -8.62
C ILE A 121 3.70 18.66 -7.75
N TYR A 122 4.28 19.82 -7.50
CA TYR A 122 3.65 20.86 -6.67
C TYR A 122 4.12 22.25 -7.09
N LYS A 123 3.48 23.28 -6.57
CA LYS A 123 4.00 24.66 -6.65
C LYS A 123 4.66 25.04 -5.33
N GLN A 124 5.84 25.64 -5.39
CA GLN A 124 6.52 26.24 -4.27
C GLN A 124 6.86 27.70 -4.60
N HIS A 125 6.37 28.64 -3.77
CA HIS A 125 6.46 30.07 -4.07
C HIS A 125 5.94 30.40 -5.48
N GLY A 126 4.85 29.72 -5.92
CA GLY A 126 4.23 29.89 -7.22
C GLY A 126 4.97 29.22 -8.40
N LYS A 127 6.14 28.62 -8.19
CA LYS A 127 6.92 27.91 -9.22
C LYS A 127 6.66 26.43 -9.18
N SER A 128 6.48 25.80 -10.36
CA SER A 128 6.33 24.36 -10.46
C SER A 128 7.62 23.65 -10.08
N VAL A 129 7.50 22.64 -9.20
CA VAL A 129 8.56 21.73 -8.78
C VAL A 129 8.12 20.31 -9.11
N LYS A 130 9.05 19.50 -9.60
CA LYS A 130 8.86 18.08 -9.82
C LYS A 130 9.92 17.31 -9.04
N GLU A 131 9.48 16.37 -8.24
CA GLU A 131 10.34 15.47 -7.49
C GLU A 131 10.17 14.03 -7.95
N SER A 132 11.27 13.29 -7.95
CA SER A 132 11.27 11.84 -8.12
C SER A 132 11.63 11.20 -6.79
N ALA A 133 10.95 10.11 -6.47
CA ALA A 133 11.15 9.38 -5.22
C ALA A 133 10.95 7.89 -5.41
N ALA A 134 11.44 7.12 -4.44
CA ALA A 134 10.98 5.76 -4.19
C ALA A 134 9.94 5.80 -3.06
N PHE A 135 8.82 5.09 -3.25
CA PHE A 135 7.79 4.90 -2.25
C PHE A 135 7.73 3.42 -1.86
N ALA A 136 8.17 3.12 -0.65
CA ALA A 136 8.19 1.77 -0.09
C ALA A 136 7.11 1.64 0.99
N VAL A 137 6.31 0.57 0.92
CA VAL A 137 5.15 0.37 1.78
C VAL A 137 5.13 -1.06 2.33
N ALA A 138 4.93 -1.20 3.63
CA ALA A 138 4.57 -2.47 4.24
C ALA A 138 3.07 -2.46 4.56
N LEU A 139 2.38 -3.54 4.21
CA LEU A 139 0.95 -3.68 4.44
C LEU A 139 0.67 -4.90 5.31
N LYS A 140 -0.47 -4.83 6.00
CA LYS A 140 -1.04 -5.90 6.79
C LYS A 140 -2.47 -6.17 6.33
N ARG A 141 -2.81 -7.45 6.21
CA ARG A 141 -4.19 -7.89 5.96
C ARG A 141 -4.99 -7.79 7.25
N THR A 142 -6.14 -7.15 7.18
CA THR A 142 -7.12 -7.03 8.26
C THR A 142 -8.48 -7.57 7.79
N GLN A 143 -9.47 -7.59 8.66
CA GLN A 143 -10.85 -7.91 8.25
C GLN A 143 -11.43 -6.90 7.26
N ALA A 144 -10.91 -5.66 7.25
CA ALA A 144 -11.32 -4.58 6.34
C ALA A 144 -10.46 -4.53 5.05
N GLY A 145 -9.65 -5.57 4.77
CA GLY A 145 -8.71 -5.63 3.65
C GLY A 145 -7.29 -5.20 4.02
N TRP A 146 -6.49 -4.91 3.03
CA TRP A 146 -5.10 -4.48 3.20
C TRP A 146 -5.02 -3.05 3.76
N ARG A 147 -4.21 -2.89 4.82
CA ARG A 147 -3.93 -1.61 5.48
C ARG A 147 -2.44 -1.32 5.47
N ILE A 148 -2.07 -0.07 5.37
CA ILE A 148 -0.68 0.38 5.40
C ILE A 148 -0.19 0.37 6.86
N ALA A 149 0.77 -0.51 7.15
CA ALA A 149 1.40 -0.64 8.46
C ALA A 149 2.69 0.18 8.58
N ALA A 150 3.35 0.46 7.45
CA ALA A 150 4.47 1.38 7.39
C ALA A 150 4.65 1.90 5.97
N TRP A 151 5.25 3.11 5.84
CA TRP A 151 5.79 3.57 4.56
C TRP A 151 7.05 4.42 4.74
N ALA A 152 7.80 4.52 3.66
CA ALA A 152 8.90 5.45 3.53
C ALA A 152 8.83 6.17 2.19
N TYR A 153 8.93 7.48 2.21
CA TYR A 153 9.18 8.33 1.05
C TYR A 153 10.67 8.65 0.98
N SER A 154 11.29 8.32 -0.15
CA SER A 154 12.73 8.54 -0.35
C SER A 154 12.95 9.36 -1.61
N LYS A 155 13.14 10.66 -1.44
CA LYS A 155 13.48 11.60 -2.52
C LYS A 155 14.82 11.25 -3.13
N GLN A 156 14.91 11.34 -4.47
CA GLN A 156 16.10 11.06 -5.27
C GLN A 156 16.74 12.36 -5.80
#